data_e9196e73a90e6fc9dbed709743ff8d21
#
_entry.id   e9196e73a90e6fc9dbed709743ff8d21
#
_cell.length_a   1.000
_cell.length_b   1.000
_cell.length_c   1.000
_cell.angle_alpha   90.00
_cell.angle_beta   90.00
_cell.angle_gamma   90.00
#
_symmetry.space_group_name_H-M   'P 1'
#
loop_
_entity.id
_entity.type
_entity.pdbx_description
1 polymer ?
#
loop_
_entity_poly.entity_id
_entity_poly.type
_entity_poly.pdbx_seq_one_letter_code
_entity_poly.pdbx_strand_id
1 'polypeptide(L)'
;MKHILFSLFAAVVALLFAPTAQAQNNAAQARAILDKTAKVMGRSGGVSASFTMNAPSTGSISGKISVKGNKFYASTPQTTVWFNGKTQWTYMKKNNEVNVSTPTAAQQQMMNPYTFINVYKSGYKLSTKPSGANNEVHMVAANKNHSIQEMYITVNKKTSVPSQIKMKHGNKWYTISVRDFSAKNLPNSLFTFNSKDYPSAEVIDLR
;
A
#
# COMPACT_ATOMS: atom_id res chain seq x y z
N MET A 1 -51.31 -33.69 -16.24
CA MET A 1 -49.91 -34.00 -15.74
C MET A 1 -48.79 -33.24 -16.46
N LYS A 2 -49.01 -32.60 -17.60
CA LYS A 2 -47.92 -31.84 -18.31
C LYS A 2 -47.63 -30.44 -17.74
N HIS A 3 -48.51 -29.85 -16.96
CA HIS A 3 -48.33 -28.47 -16.44
C HIS A 3 -47.59 -28.45 -15.09
N ILE A 4 -47.49 -29.54 -14.36
CA ILE A 4 -46.78 -29.60 -13.05
C ILE A 4 -45.27 -29.73 -13.24
N LEU A 5 -44.79 -30.33 -14.31
CA LEU A 5 -43.38 -30.49 -14.63
C LEU A 5 -42.68 -29.15 -15.05
N PHE A 6 -43.43 -28.23 -15.64
CA PHE A 6 -42.89 -26.95 -16.07
C PHE A 6 -42.67 -25.98 -14.90
N SER A 7 -43.49 -26.07 -13.85
CA SER A 7 -43.37 -25.22 -12.65
C SER A 7 -42.20 -25.61 -11.77
N LEU A 8 -41.79 -26.89 -11.74
CA LEU A 8 -40.65 -27.34 -10.99
C LEU A 8 -39.31 -26.94 -11.62
N PHE A 9 -39.24 -26.84 -12.94
CA PHE A 9 -38.01 -26.45 -13.65
C PHE A 9 -37.72 -24.97 -13.52
N ALA A 10 -38.73 -24.09 -13.43
CA ALA A 10 -38.58 -22.67 -13.22
C ALA A 10 -38.08 -22.32 -11.80
N ALA A 11 -38.45 -23.12 -10.78
CA ALA A 11 -38.05 -22.90 -9.41
C ALA A 11 -36.58 -23.29 -9.15
N VAL A 12 -36.03 -24.27 -9.87
CA VAL A 12 -34.62 -24.71 -9.72
C VAL A 12 -33.64 -23.74 -10.38
N VAL A 13 -34.05 -23.03 -11.46
CA VAL A 13 -33.17 -22.04 -12.13
C VAL A 13 -33.01 -20.75 -11.29
N ALA A 14 -34.01 -20.39 -10.47
CA ALA A 14 -33.95 -19.20 -9.63
C ALA A 14 -32.97 -19.31 -8.44
N LEU A 15 -32.59 -20.53 -8.03
CA LEU A 15 -31.67 -20.77 -6.91
C LEU A 15 -30.17 -20.72 -7.29
N LEU A 16 -29.84 -20.64 -8.58
CA LEU A 16 -28.45 -20.61 -9.04
C LEU A 16 -27.84 -19.19 -9.16
N PHE A 17 -28.62 -18.13 -8.93
CA PHE A 17 -28.17 -16.74 -9.07
C PHE A 17 -28.03 -15.97 -7.76
N ALA A 18 -28.25 -16.59 -6.60
CA ALA A 18 -28.18 -15.92 -5.29
C ALA A 18 -26.77 -15.57 -4.76
N PRO A 19 -25.66 -16.22 -5.17
CA PRO A 19 -24.33 -15.90 -4.58
C PRO A 19 -23.68 -14.65 -5.13
N THR A 20 -24.13 -14.06 -6.24
CA THR A 20 -23.44 -12.94 -6.88
C THR A 20 -23.69 -11.58 -6.20
N ALA A 21 -24.86 -11.35 -5.64
CA ALA A 21 -25.21 -10.08 -5.01
C ALA A 21 -24.40 -9.83 -3.72
N GLN A 22 -24.17 -10.86 -2.93
CA GLN A 22 -23.40 -10.74 -1.67
C GLN A 22 -21.90 -10.52 -1.91
N ALA A 23 -21.34 -11.19 -2.92
CA ALA A 23 -19.94 -10.99 -3.30
C ALA A 23 -19.71 -9.59 -3.89
N GLN A 24 -20.64 -9.09 -4.69
CA GLN A 24 -20.59 -7.75 -5.29
C GLN A 24 -20.71 -6.65 -4.22
N ASN A 25 -21.59 -6.83 -3.22
CA ASN A 25 -21.74 -5.91 -2.10
C ASN A 25 -20.45 -5.89 -1.23
N ASN A 26 -19.84 -7.04 -0.98
CA ASN A 26 -18.60 -7.14 -0.21
C ASN A 26 -17.43 -6.44 -0.94
N ALA A 27 -17.31 -6.60 -2.25
CA ALA A 27 -16.31 -5.89 -3.06
C ALA A 27 -16.51 -4.37 -3.05
N ALA A 28 -17.76 -3.90 -3.12
CA ALA A 28 -18.09 -2.48 -3.04
C ALA A 28 -17.74 -1.91 -1.65
N GLN A 29 -18.01 -2.65 -0.57
CA GLN A 29 -17.62 -2.26 0.78
C GLN A 29 -16.10 -2.19 0.92
N ALA A 30 -15.36 -3.18 0.42
CA ALA A 30 -13.90 -3.16 0.42
C ALA A 30 -13.34 -1.93 -0.30
N ARG A 31 -13.90 -1.61 -1.48
CA ARG A 31 -13.54 -0.40 -2.24
C ARG A 31 -13.80 0.87 -1.43
N ALA A 32 -14.97 1.01 -0.83
CA ALA A 32 -15.33 2.18 -0.02
C ALA A 32 -14.38 2.37 1.19
N ILE A 33 -13.92 1.28 1.82
CA ILE A 33 -12.91 1.34 2.89
C ILE A 33 -11.59 1.87 2.33
N LEU A 34 -11.11 1.34 1.20
CA LEU A 34 -9.86 1.75 0.58
C LEU A 34 -9.93 3.19 0.05
N ASP A 35 -11.07 3.65 -0.48
CA ASP A 35 -11.28 5.04 -0.91
C ASP A 35 -11.13 6.02 0.27
N LYS A 36 -11.73 5.69 1.43
CA LYS A 36 -11.54 6.49 2.65
C LYS A 36 -10.09 6.48 3.12
N THR A 37 -9.43 5.33 3.11
CA THR A 37 -8.02 5.20 3.44
C THR A 37 -7.15 6.03 2.50
N ALA A 38 -7.38 5.95 1.19
CA ALA A 38 -6.67 6.74 0.18
C ALA A 38 -6.84 8.25 0.41
N LYS A 39 -8.03 8.70 0.78
CA LYS A 39 -8.30 10.11 1.10
C LYS A 39 -7.52 10.58 2.34
N VAL A 40 -7.45 9.76 3.38
CA VAL A 40 -6.69 10.09 4.61
C VAL A 40 -5.18 10.14 4.31
N MET A 41 -4.68 9.17 3.54
CA MET A 41 -3.26 9.06 3.22
C MET A 41 -2.80 10.08 2.18
N GLY A 42 -3.67 10.44 1.23
CA GLY A 42 -3.38 11.35 0.10
C GLY A 42 -3.66 12.83 0.37
N ARG A 43 -3.84 13.24 1.65
CA ARG A 43 -4.11 14.63 1.98
C ARG A 43 -2.99 15.58 1.50
N SER A 44 -3.36 16.78 1.08
CA SER A 44 -2.45 17.77 0.49
C SER A 44 -1.30 18.22 1.39
N GLY A 45 -1.54 18.27 2.72
CA GLY A 45 -0.51 18.61 3.71
C GLY A 45 0.53 17.51 3.91
N GLY A 46 0.21 16.27 3.56
CA GLY A 46 1.03 15.10 3.77
C GLY A 46 0.76 14.39 5.08
N VAL A 47 1.37 13.23 5.23
CA VAL A 47 1.26 12.33 6.38
C VAL A 47 2.62 11.78 6.76
N SER A 48 2.79 11.39 8.01
CA SER A 48 3.96 10.65 8.50
C SER A 48 3.54 9.52 9.43
N ALA A 49 4.38 8.49 9.51
CA ALA A 49 4.18 7.36 10.40
C ALA A 49 5.50 6.69 10.73
N SER A 50 5.52 5.92 11.81
CA SER A 50 6.53 4.91 12.09
C SER A 50 6.09 3.59 11.46
N PHE A 51 7.03 2.81 10.94
CA PHE A 51 6.76 1.49 10.41
C PHE A 51 7.73 0.44 10.94
N THR A 52 7.27 -0.80 10.94
CA THR A 52 8.12 -1.97 11.09
C THR A 52 7.77 -2.93 9.95
N MET A 53 8.76 -3.23 9.12
CA MET A 53 8.63 -4.19 8.02
C MET A 53 9.34 -5.48 8.38
N ASN A 54 8.61 -6.59 8.31
CA ASN A 54 9.16 -7.94 8.43
C ASN A 54 9.23 -8.57 7.04
N ALA A 55 10.42 -8.96 6.64
CA ALA A 55 10.68 -9.60 5.36
C ALA A 55 11.42 -10.93 5.56
N PRO A 56 11.11 -11.99 4.79
CA PRO A 56 11.66 -13.34 4.99
C PRO A 56 13.18 -13.45 4.87
N SER A 57 13.81 -12.53 4.13
CA SER A 57 15.26 -12.58 3.83
C SER A 57 16.09 -11.57 4.61
N THR A 58 15.50 -10.49 5.09
CA THR A 58 16.23 -9.38 5.75
C THR A 58 15.82 -9.17 7.21
N GLY A 59 14.89 -10.01 7.71
CA GLY A 59 14.38 -9.88 9.07
C GLY A 59 13.48 -8.66 9.27
N SER A 60 13.61 -8.01 10.43
CA SER A 60 12.79 -6.86 10.82
C SER A 60 13.55 -5.55 10.63
N ILE A 61 12.93 -4.62 9.90
CA ILE A 61 13.44 -3.27 9.67
C ILE A 61 12.41 -2.27 10.18
N SER A 62 12.81 -1.37 11.07
CA SER A 62 11.95 -0.28 11.55
C SER A 62 12.45 1.06 11.07
N GLY A 63 11.51 2.00 10.89
CA GLY A 63 11.85 3.32 10.41
C GLY A 63 10.68 4.30 10.51
N LYS A 64 10.91 5.48 9.94
CA LYS A 64 9.89 6.53 9.76
C LYS A 64 9.66 6.78 8.28
N ILE A 65 8.43 7.09 7.92
CA ILE A 65 8.06 7.48 6.58
C ILE A 65 7.21 8.74 6.60
N SER A 66 7.42 9.60 5.63
CA SER A 66 6.60 10.78 5.36
C SER A 66 6.24 10.82 3.89
N VAL A 67 5.00 11.17 3.57
CA VAL A 67 4.50 11.22 2.18
C VAL A 67 3.68 12.48 1.96
N LYS A 68 3.84 13.11 0.80
CA LYS A 68 3.05 14.25 0.35
C LYS A 68 2.87 14.21 -1.16
N GLY A 69 1.66 13.88 -1.61
CA GLY A 69 1.40 13.60 -3.01
C GLY A 69 2.25 12.42 -3.51
N ASN A 70 3.05 12.65 -4.55
CA ASN A 70 3.98 11.65 -5.09
C ASN A 70 5.38 11.67 -4.44
N LYS A 71 5.62 12.56 -3.46
CA LYS A 71 6.90 12.69 -2.77
C LYS A 71 6.94 11.81 -1.54
N PHE A 72 8.10 11.25 -1.21
CA PHE A 72 8.28 10.55 0.06
C PHE A 72 9.69 10.77 0.64
N TYR A 73 9.76 10.62 1.94
CA TYR A 73 10.96 10.51 2.76
C TYR A 73 10.84 9.27 3.61
N ALA A 74 11.86 8.43 3.64
CA ALA A 74 11.92 7.28 4.51
C ALA A 74 13.29 7.18 5.18
N SER A 75 13.32 6.86 6.47
CA SER A 75 14.57 6.69 7.22
C SER A 75 14.52 5.46 8.09
N THR A 76 15.55 4.64 7.97
CA THR A 76 15.85 3.46 8.80
C THR A 76 17.22 3.63 9.49
N PRO A 77 17.64 2.73 10.39
CA PRO A 77 19.00 2.76 10.93
C PRO A 77 20.08 2.69 9.86
N GLN A 78 19.84 1.99 8.72
CA GLN A 78 20.84 1.75 7.68
C GLN A 78 20.78 2.73 6.52
N THR A 79 19.61 3.26 6.19
CA THR A 79 19.39 3.99 4.94
C THR A 79 18.42 5.14 5.15
N THR A 80 18.65 6.24 4.45
CA THR A 80 17.68 7.34 4.32
C THR A 80 17.39 7.57 2.84
N VAL A 81 16.12 7.69 2.49
CA VAL A 81 15.67 7.91 1.11
C VAL A 81 14.85 9.19 1.03
N TRP A 82 15.14 10.03 0.07
CA TRP A 82 14.34 11.19 -0.34
C TRP A 82 13.87 10.97 -1.76
N PHE A 83 12.64 11.32 -2.05
CA PHE A 83 12.08 11.37 -3.39
C PHE A 83 11.20 12.60 -3.55
N ASN A 84 11.58 13.49 -4.45
CA ASN A 84 10.89 14.77 -4.66
C ASN A 84 9.79 14.72 -5.74
N GLY A 85 9.47 13.50 -6.24
CA GLY A 85 8.53 13.28 -7.33
C GLY A 85 9.21 13.04 -8.69
N LYS A 86 10.53 13.24 -8.80
CA LYS A 86 11.34 13.00 -10.00
C LYS A 86 12.66 12.31 -9.65
N THR A 87 13.45 12.92 -8.79
CA THR A 87 14.77 12.45 -8.38
C THR A 87 14.67 11.76 -7.03
N GLN A 88 15.38 10.66 -6.89
CA GLN A 88 15.58 9.94 -5.65
C GLN A 88 17.04 10.06 -5.21
N TRP A 89 17.23 10.29 -3.93
CA TRP A 89 18.50 10.21 -3.23
C TRP A 89 18.40 9.10 -2.19
N THR A 90 19.38 8.20 -2.20
CA THR A 90 19.48 7.09 -1.24
C THR A 90 20.80 7.19 -0.50
N TYR A 91 20.77 7.61 0.74
CA TYR A 91 21.93 7.67 1.61
C TYR A 91 22.14 6.34 2.30
N MET A 92 23.23 5.68 2.01
CA MET A 92 23.68 4.44 2.63
C MET A 92 24.64 4.78 3.77
N LYS A 93 24.15 4.72 5.00
CA LYS A 93 24.88 5.18 6.19
C LYS A 93 26.21 4.44 6.44
N LYS A 94 26.24 3.14 6.11
CA LYS A 94 27.44 2.31 6.30
C LYS A 94 28.61 2.78 5.43
N ASN A 95 28.32 3.17 4.19
CA ASN A 95 29.33 3.55 3.21
C ASN A 95 29.54 5.07 3.17
N ASN A 96 28.67 5.84 3.82
CA ASN A 96 28.62 7.30 3.73
C ASN A 96 28.45 7.79 2.27
N GLU A 97 27.61 7.10 1.49
CA GLU A 97 27.37 7.34 0.08
C GLU A 97 25.92 7.76 -0.17
N VAL A 98 25.70 8.68 -1.10
CA VAL A 98 24.40 9.10 -1.58
C VAL A 98 24.27 8.77 -3.07
N ASN A 99 23.47 7.77 -3.39
CA ASN A 99 23.13 7.43 -4.76
C ASN A 99 21.98 8.29 -5.26
N VAL A 100 22.17 8.96 -6.39
CA VAL A 100 21.15 9.79 -7.07
C VAL A 100 20.61 9.02 -8.26
N SER A 101 19.29 8.88 -8.37
CA SER A 101 18.66 8.14 -9.47
C SER A 101 17.32 8.74 -9.88
N THR A 102 16.84 8.33 -11.05
CA THR A 102 15.47 8.60 -11.52
C THR A 102 14.72 7.25 -11.57
N PRO A 103 13.98 6.89 -10.50
CA PRO A 103 13.34 5.58 -10.43
C PRO A 103 12.21 5.45 -11.45
N THR A 104 12.10 4.28 -12.06
CA THR A 104 10.97 3.91 -12.93
C THR A 104 9.66 3.84 -12.14
N ALA A 105 8.51 3.89 -12.82
CA ALA A 105 7.20 3.76 -12.17
C ALA A 105 7.08 2.46 -11.35
N ALA A 106 7.64 1.35 -11.84
CA ALA A 106 7.65 0.08 -11.12
C ALA A 106 8.49 0.14 -9.83
N GLN A 107 9.67 0.77 -9.88
CA GLN A 107 10.50 0.98 -8.70
C GLN A 107 9.80 1.90 -7.69
N GLN A 108 9.17 3.00 -8.15
CA GLN A 108 8.40 3.90 -7.28
C GLN A 108 7.26 3.16 -6.55
N GLN A 109 6.57 2.23 -7.23
CA GLN A 109 5.52 1.41 -6.61
C GLN A 109 6.06 0.52 -5.48
N MET A 110 7.26 -0.02 -5.63
CA MET A 110 7.89 -0.86 -4.60
C MET A 110 8.39 -0.06 -3.39
N MET A 111 8.78 1.19 -3.60
CA MET A 111 9.45 2.02 -2.58
C MET A 111 8.49 2.88 -1.77
N ASN A 112 7.38 3.27 -2.36
CA ASN A 112 6.36 4.05 -1.67
C ASN A 112 5.22 3.13 -1.21
N PRO A 113 5.14 2.75 0.07
CA PRO A 113 4.08 1.89 0.58
C PRO A 113 2.67 2.48 0.39
N TYR A 114 2.56 3.78 0.12
CA TYR A 114 1.29 4.44 -0.14
C TYR A 114 0.83 4.32 -1.61
N THR A 115 1.68 3.90 -2.52
CA THR A 115 1.23 3.58 -3.89
C THR A 115 0.27 2.39 -3.91
N PHE A 116 0.35 1.49 -2.92
CA PHE A 116 -0.62 0.41 -2.75
C PHE A 116 -2.05 0.90 -2.64
N ILE A 117 -2.26 2.09 -2.06
CA ILE A 117 -3.58 2.70 -1.90
C ILE A 117 -4.21 3.08 -3.25
N ASN A 118 -3.44 3.14 -4.31
CA ASN A 118 -3.96 3.43 -5.65
C ASN A 118 -4.11 2.17 -6.52
N VAL A 119 -3.37 1.08 -6.22
CA VAL A 119 -3.39 -0.15 -7.05
C VAL A 119 -4.74 -0.88 -6.99
N TYR A 120 -5.51 -0.74 -5.88
CA TYR A 120 -6.82 -1.40 -5.74
C TYR A 120 -7.86 -0.93 -6.76
N LYS A 121 -7.64 0.20 -7.42
CA LYS A 121 -8.60 0.79 -8.37
C LYS A 121 -8.83 -0.09 -9.60
N SER A 122 -7.81 -0.86 -9.99
CA SER A 122 -7.91 -1.77 -11.14
C SER A 122 -7.00 -2.99 -10.95
N GLY A 123 -7.40 -4.11 -11.54
CA GLY A 123 -6.57 -5.31 -11.61
C GLY A 123 -6.60 -6.19 -10.35
N TYR A 124 -7.46 -5.90 -9.37
CA TYR A 124 -7.63 -6.72 -8.16
C TYR A 124 -9.10 -7.06 -7.90
N LYS A 125 -9.34 -8.28 -7.47
CA LYS A 125 -10.58 -8.70 -6.82
C LYS A 125 -10.49 -8.29 -5.35
N LEU A 126 -11.54 -7.63 -4.85
CA LEU A 126 -11.58 -7.07 -3.51
C LEU A 126 -12.61 -7.82 -2.66
N SER A 127 -12.29 -8.02 -1.39
CA SER A 127 -13.24 -8.44 -0.38
C SER A 127 -12.87 -7.82 0.98
N THR A 128 -13.81 -7.82 1.93
CA THR A 128 -13.54 -7.32 3.27
C THR A 128 -14.27 -8.15 4.32
N LYS A 129 -13.70 -8.20 5.51
CA LYS A 129 -14.34 -8.74 6.70
C LYS A 129 -14.06 -7.86 7.91
N PRO A 130 -15.00 -7.79 8.89
CA PRO A 130 -14.76 -7.15 10.18
C PRO A 130 -13.64 -7.87 10.95
N SER A 131 -12.80 -7.11 11.66
CA SER A 131 -11.75 -7.60 12.54
C SER A 131 -11.66 -6.70 13.78
N GLY A 132 -12.52 -6.92 14.76
CA GLY A 132 -12.64 -6.09 15.95
C GLY A 132 -12.90 -4.62 15.62
N ALA A 133 -12.02 -3.72 16.10
CA ALA A 133 -12.06 -2.29 15.81
C ALA A 133 -11.64 -1.92 14.37
N ASN A 134 -11.22 -2.91 13.58
CA ASN A 134 -10.71 -2.74 12.22
C ASN A 134 -11.60 -3.44 11.18
N ASN A 135 -11.36 -3.13 9.92
CA ASN A 135 -11.73 -3.96 8.78
C ASN A 135 -10.45 -4.56 8.19
N GLU A 136 -10.50 -5.81 7.80
CA GLU A 136 -9.46 -6.42 6.98
C GLU A 136 -9.95 -6.42 5.54
N VAL A 137 -9.24 -5.73 4.66
CA VAL A 137 -9.48 -5.76 3.22
C VAL A 137 -8.51 -6.73 2.59
N HIS A 138 -9.03 -7.66 1.80
CA HIS A 138 -8.28 -8.64 1.04
C HIS A 138 -8.32 -8.27 -0.45
N MET A 139 -7.17 -8.29 -1.08
CA MET A 139 -6.96 -7.97 -2.49
C MET A 139 -6.24 -9.15 -3.14
N VAL A 140 -6.80 -9.66 -4.24
CA VAL A 140 -6.18 -10.73 -5.04
C VAL A 140 -6.03 -10.22 -6.47
N ALA A 141 -4.83 -10.32 -7.02
CA ALA A 141 -4.55 -9.91 -8.39
C ALA A 141 -5.43 -10.66 -9.39
N ALA A 142 -6.03 -9.94 -10.35
CA ALA A 142 -6.89 -10.52 -11.36
C ALA A 142 -6.10 -11.35 -12.40
N ASN A 143 -4.79 -11.10 -12.51
CA ASN A 143 -3.89 -11.85 -13.39
C ASN A 143 -2.49 -11.97 -12.75
N LYS A 144 -1.66 -12.85 -13.30
CA LYS A 144 -0.32 -13.15 -12.78
C LYS A 144 0.75 -12.09 -13.09
N ASN A 145 0.43 -11.07 -13.89
CA ASN A 145 1.39 -10.03 -14.30
C ASN A 145 1.58 -8.94 -13.24
N HIS A 146 0.74 -8.92 -12.19
CA HIS A 146 0.94 -8.03 -11.06
C HIS A 146 2.12 -8.49 -10.22
N SER A 147 3.02 -7.57 -9.87
CA SER A 147 4.17 -7.87 -9.00
C SER A 147 3.73 -8.29 -7.58
N ILE A 148 2.60 -7.76 -7.11
CA ILE A 148 1.97 -8.15 -5.84
C ILE A 148 0.73 -8.96 -6.16
N GLN A 149 0.77 -10.25 -5.82
CA GLN A 149 -0.29 -11.20 -6.15
C GLN A 149 -1.45 -11.16 -5.16
N GLU A 150 -1.16 -10.87 -3.90
CA GLU A 150 -2.14 -10.92 -2.82
C GLU A 150 -1.76 -9.92 -1.73
N MET A 151 -2.76 -9.28 -1.12
CA MET A 151 -2.55 -8.30 -0.06
C MET A 151 -3.70 -8.32 0.94
N TYR A 152 -3.36 -8.13 2.21
CA TYR A 152 -4.30 -7.85 3.29
C TYR A 152 -3.97 -6.49 3.88
N ILE A 153 -4.98 -5.64 4.02
CA ILE A 153 -4.83 -4.30 4.62
C ILE A 153 -5.78 -4.21 5.81
N THR A 154 -5.23 -4.06 6.99
CA THR A 154 -5.99 -3.84 8.22
C THR A 154 -6.19 -2.35 8.41
N VAL A 155 -7.44 -1.89 8.37
CA VAL A 155 -7.82 -0.48 8.42
C VAL A 155 -8.69 -0.21 9.64
N ASN A 156 -8.34 0.78 10.44
CA ASN A 156 -9.13 1.21 11.59
C ASN A 156 -10.48 1.80 11.13
N LYS A 157 -11.59 1.29 11.70
CA LYS A 157 -12.96 1.68 11.32
C LYS A 157 -13.27 3.16 11.57
N LYS A 158 -12.70 3.74 12.63
CA LYS A 158 -12.97 5.14 13.05
C LYS A 158 -12.13 6.13 12.27
N THR A 159 -10.83 5.84 12.09
CA THR A 159 -9.87 6.79 11.55
C THR A 159 -9.57 6.58 10.07
N SER A 160 -9.93 5.42 9.52
CA SER A 160 -9.56 4.97 8.17
C SER A 160 -8.05 4.90 7.94
N VAL A 161 -7.25 4.88 9.01
CA VAL A 161 -5.80 4.73 8.96
C VAL A 161 -5.44 3.24 8.90
N PRO A 162 -4.56 2.80 7.98
CA PRO A 162 -4.07 1.44 7.96
C PRO A 162 -3.12 1.19 9.13
N SER A 163 -3.30 0.09 9.84
CA SER A 163 -2.42 -0.35 10.93
C SER A 163 -1.46 -1.46 10.50
N GLN A 164 -1.84 -2.24 9.48
CA GLN A 164 -1.00 -3.30 8.94
C GLN A 164 -1.27 -3.51 7.45
N ILE A 165 -0.21 -3.79 6.71
CA ILE A 165 -0.24 -4.21 5.32
C ILE A 165 0.56 -5.50 5.22
N LYS A 166 -0.07 -6.58 4.77
CA LYS A 166 0.58 -7.86 4.49
C LYS A 166 0.47 -8.13 3.00
N MET A 167 1.59 -8.32 2.30
CA MET A 167 1.62 -8.47 0.86
C MET A 167 2.48 -9.66 0.42
N LYS A 168 2.05 -10.30 -0.67
CA LYS A 168 2.76 -11.40 -1.31
C LYS A 168 3.43 -10.93 -2.60
N HIS A 169 4.75 -11.01 -2.63
CA HIS A 169 5.56 -10.78 -3.82
C HIS A 169 6.33 -12.06 -4.16
N GLY A 170 6.06 -12.62 -5.32
CA GLY A 170 6.47 -13.98 -5.64
C GLY A 170 5.88 -14.97 -4.60
N ASN A 171 6.72 -15.82 -4.03
CA ASN A 171 6.32 -16.77 -2.98
C ASN A 171 6.57 -16.26 -1.56
N LYS A 172 6.97 -15.01 -1.39
CA LYS A 172 7.35 -14.44 -0.09
C LYS A 172 6.30 -13.46 0.42
N TRP A 173 6.01 -13.54 1.72
CA TRP A 173 5.15 -12.61 2.42
C TRP A 173 5.96 -11.53 3.13
N TYR A 174 5.52 -10.29 2.98
CA TYR A 174 6.05 -9.12 3.66
C TYR A 174 4.95 -8.53 4.54
N THR A 175 5.30 -8.14 5.76
CA THR A 175 4.33 -7.51 6.68
C THR A 175 4.87 -6.16 7.12
N ILE A 176 4.08 -5.10 6.90
CA ILE A 176 4.38 -3.74 7.34
C ILE A 176 3.37 -3.38 8.42
N SER A 177 3.84 -3.14 9.62
CA SER A 177 3.04 -2.58 10.72
C SER A 177 3.24 -1.07 10.75
N VAL A 178 2.13 -0.32 10.87
CA VAL A 178 2.11 1.15 10.87
C VAL A 178 1.70 1.64 12.25
N ARG A 179 2.46 2.59 12.81
CA ARG A 179 2.21 3.23 14.09
C ARG A 179 2.46 4.73 14.01
N ASP A 180 2.08 5.46 15.03
CA ASP A 180 2.35 6.89 15.20
C ASP A 180 1.92 7.73 14.00
N PHE A 181 0.80 7.34 13.38
CA PHE A 181 0.27 8.06 12.22
C PHE A 181 -0.04 9.50 12.59
N SER A 182 0.46 10.42 11.80
CA SER A 182 0.27 11.86 12.00
C SER A 182 -0.01 12.55 10.66
N ALA A 183 -1.06 13.35 10.65
CA ALA A 183 -1.47 14.17 9.52
C ALA A 183 -1.04 15.62 9.79
N LYS A 184 0.08 16.07 9.19
CA LYS A 184 0.68 17.40 9.39
C LYS A 184 0.93 18.08 8.04
N ASN A 185 1.13 19.40 8.08
CA ASN A 185 1.62 20.13 6.90
C ASN A 185 3.14 19.97 6.82
N LEU A 186 3.58 19.08 5.95
CA LEU A 186 4.99 18.76 5.74
C LEU A 186 5.62 19.77 4.74
N PRO A 187 6.80 20.35 5.03
CA PRO A 187 7.50 21.22 4.11
C PRO A 187 8.03 20.43 2.91
N ASN A 188 8.11 21.05 1.74
CA ASN A 188 8.63 20.38 0.54
C ASN A 188 10.11 20.03 0.64
N SER A 189 10.88 20.79 1.42
CA SER A 189 12.30 20.54 1.68
C SER A 189 12.56 19.17 2.35
N LEU A 190 11.58 18.63 3.10
CA LEU A 190 11.68 17.29 3.70
C LEU A 190 11.92 16.18 2.66
N PHE A 191 11.53 16.38 1.42
CA PHE A 191 11.54 15.37 0.36
C PHE A 191 12.72 15.54 -0.61
N THR A 192 13.66 16.44 -0.29
CA THR A 192 14.83 16.72 -1.13
C THR A 192 16.09 16.57 -0.28
N PHE A 193 17.06 15.85 -0.82
CA PHE A 193 18.38 15.74 -0.21
C PHE A 193 19.08 17.11 -0.20
N ASN A 194 19.68 17.46 0.91
CA ASN A 194 20.51 18.64 1.05
C ASN A 194 21.95 18.22 1.36
N SER A 195 22.87 18.44 0.46
CA SER A 195 24.28 18.05 0.62
C SER A 195 24.99 18.74 1.80
N LYS A 196 24.51 19.93 2.21
CA LYS A 196 25.07 20.63 3.38
C LYS A 196 24.87 19.86 4.69
N ASP A 197 23.84 19.02 4.78
CA ASP A 197 23.58 18.19 5.96
C ASP A 197 24.45 16.92 5.99
N TYR A 198 25.16 16.64 4.87
CA TYR A 198 25.99 15.45 4.65
C TYR A 198 27.31 15.83 3.96
N PRO A 199 28.13 16.70 4.56
CA PRO A 199 29.30 17.31 3.89
C PRO A 199 30.42 16.31 3.54
N SER A 200 30.46 15.16 4.21
CA SER A 200 31.45 14.12 3.97
C SER A 200 30.93 12.93 3.13
N ALA A 201 29.64 12.98 2.71
CA ALA A 201 29.10 11.89 1.94
C ALA A 201 29.52 11.99 0.47
N GLU A 202 29.94 10.85 -0.08
CA GLU A 202 30.17 10.74 -1.55
C GLU A 202 28.84 10.70 -2.27
N VAL A 203 28.68 11.58 -3.29
CA VAL A 203 27.46 11.65 -4.10
C VAL A 203 27.73 11.01 -5.45
N ILE A 204 27.05 9.88 -5.70
CA ILE A 204 27.18 9.09 -6.93
C ILE A 204 25.92 9.33 -7.78
N ASP A 205 26.06 10.00 -8.91
CA ASP A 205 24.96 10.24 -9.84
C ASP A 205 24.81 9.08 -10.82
N LEU A 206 23.69 8.38 -10.71
CA LEU A 206 23.33 7.19 -11.53
C LEU A 206 22.22 7.48 -12.56
N ARG A 207 21.91 8.75 -12.82
CA ARG A 207 20.85 9.16 -13.76
C ARG A 207 21.27 9.08 -15.21
#